data_ffdec4d1e4df799c6ee1856809e298e2
#
_entry.id   ffdec4d1e4df799c6ee1856809e298e2
#
_cell.length_a   1.000
_cell.length_b   1.000
_cell.length_c   1.000
_cell.angle_alpha   90.00
_cell.angle_beta   90.00
_cell.angle_gamma   90.00
#
_symmetry.space_group_name_H-M   'P 1'
#
loop_
_entity.id
_entity.type
_entity.pdbx_description
1 polymer ?
#
loop_
_entity_poly.entity_id
_entity_poly.type
_entity_poly.pdbx_seq_one_letter_code
_entity_poly.pdbx_strand_id
1 'polypeptide(L)'
;MKMKKLLLLSFTIFSLTNLIAQPSFSNSNNLIGNYDGYTSITVDMNGDYLDDFVRVSETGVGIDYQQADGTFESVFITMIIQWVPDWSAAAADIDGNGYTDLLLGNGQRASFLFANDDGTAFTEVFEDLYIFSQRTNLVDIDNDGDLDAFVCHDVDGNHNYRNDGNQNMVLDFNLIETLNLAGNYASLWVDYDNDGDTDMHLTKCRQGSSPGDPERTNAMYRNNGDGTYTEVAATINLDDNEQSWATIWQDFDNDGDFDAFCVNHSDANRFYENDGTGVFTDIIVSTGINPTDLGAWENHGADFDNDGYVDIFSEMARELYMNNGDMTFTGYDLPFDEGAVGDFNGDGYLDVGRAGDLWMNDGGTNNWVKFALVGVESNLHGIGARITINGDWGTQIREVRSGTGYSHMSTLIAHFGLGTSTEIESVLIEWPSGTVDLIENVDINSQHVFIEGENVLGTSDFALNGISLYPNPTSAMVNFSLKNIEGTPVRIIDVNGRTILKTKISSDNNINIEMLTNGVYFVQLQIENKDLSYKFVKK
;
A
#
# COMPACT_ATOMS: atom_id res chain seq x y z
N MET A 1 -71.14 -33.88 -13.61
CA MET A 1 -70.17 -32.89 -14.09
C MET A 1 -69.56 -32.24 -12.89
N LYS A 2 -68.33 -32.68 -12.46
CA LYS A 2 -67.65 -32.18 -11.26
C LYS A 2 -66.61 -31.14 -11.72
N MET A 3 -66.81 -29.87 -11.34
CA MET A 3 -65.84 -28.79 -11.54
C MET A 3 -64.69 -28.96 -10.56
N LYS A 4 -63.45 -29.16 -11.05
CA LYS A 4 -62.22 -29.06 -10.27
C LYS A 4 -61.87 -27.56 -10.11
N LYS A 5 -61.82 -27.07 -8.87
CA LYS A 5 -61.26 -25.75 -8.57
C LYS A 5 -59.74 -25.85 -8.66
N LEU A 6 -59.14 -25.08 -9.56
CA LEU A 6 -57.70 -24.89 -9.63
C LEU A 6 -57.29 -23.83 -8.62
N LEU A 7 -56.52 -24.22 -7.62
CA LEU A 7 -55.94 -23.27 -6.66
C LEU A 7 -54.66 -22.72 -7.27
N LEU A 8 -54.65 -21.44 -7.66
CA LEU A 8 -53.43 -20.73 -8.05
C LEU A 8 -52.72 -20.31 -6.77
N LEU A 9 -51.59 -20.94 -6.45
CA LEU A 9 -50.67 -20.47 -5.42
C LEU A 9 -49.77 -19.41 -6.07
N SER A 10 -49.96 -18.14 -5.74
CA SER A 10 -49.04 -17.06 -6.09
C SER A 10 -47.85 -17.14 -5.12
N PHE A 11 -46.69 -17.57 -5.61
CA PHE A 11 -45.44 -17.37 -4.93
C PHE A 11 -45.04 -15.91 -5.12
N THR A 12 -45.17 -15.12 -4.07
CA THR A 12 -44.49 -13.81 -3.99
C THR A 12 -43.05 -14.12 -3.61
N ILE A 13 -42.15 -13.98 -4.57
CA ILE A 13 -40.72 -13.92 -4.31
C ILE A 13 -40.51 -12.56 -3.63
N PHE A 14 -40.28 -12.54 -2.33
CA PHE A 14 -39.66 -11.42 -1.66
C PHE A 14 -38.17 -11.49 -2.04
N SER A 15 -37.74 -10.67 -2.95
CA SER A 15 -36.33 -10.31 -3.04
C SER A 15 -36.01 -9.59 -1.72
N LEU A 16 -35.26 -10.22 -0.83
CA LEU A 16 -34.51 -9.52 0.19
C LEU A 16 -33.47 -8.71 -0.60
N THR A 17 -33.75 -7.45 -0.85
CA THR A 17 -32.69 -6.48 -1.11
C THR A 17 -31.96 -6.37 0.23
N ASN A 18 -30.74 -6.84 0.33
CA ASN A 18 -29.84 -6.42 1.37
C ASN A 18 -29.80 -4.88 1.28
N LEU A 19 -30.36 -4.20 2.24
CA LEU A 19 -30.09 -2.78 2.42
C LEU A 19 -28.63 -2.75 2.92
N ILE A 20 -27.70 -2.43 2.04
CA ILE A 20 -26.35 -2.01 2.41
C ILE A 20 -26.54 -0.82 3.34
N ALA A 21 -26.06 -0.91 4.57
CA ALA A 21 -26.13 0.20 5.50
C ALA A 21 -25.10 1.24 5.04
N GLN A 22 -25.58 2.40 4.57
CA GLN A 22 -24.71 3.51 4.20
C GLN A 22 -23.79 3.85 5.39
N PRO A 23 -22.46 3.94 5.18
CA PRO A 23 -21.54 4.48 6.18
C PRO A 23 -21.97 5.90 6.59
N SER A 24 -21.91 6.20 7.87
CA SER A 24 -22.13 7.54 8.39
C SER A 24 -20.86 8.04 9.07
N PHE A 25 -20.63 9.35 8.99
CA PHE A 25 -19.41 9.97 9.49
C PHE A 25 -19.74 11.07 10.49
N SER A 26 -19.06 11.06 11.63
CA SER A 26 -19.18 12.07 12.69
C SER A 26 -17.95 12.98 12.72
N ASN A 27 -18.17 14.31 12.75
CA ASN A 27 -17.09 15.26 12.89
C ASN A 27 -16.44 15.14 14.28
N SER A 28 -15.12 14.96 14.29
CA SER A 28 -14.30 14.69 15.48
C SER A 28 -13.10 15.65 15.62
N ASN A 29 -13.19 16.84 15.08
CA ASN A 29 -12.12 17.86 15.07
C ASN A 29 -11.57 18.20 16.46
N ASN A 30 -12.33 17.95 17.50
CA ASN A 30 -11.89 18.19 18.89
C ASN A 30 -10.86 17.18 19.39
N LEU A 31 -10.60 16.11 18.66
CA LEU A 31 -9.61 15.09 19.01
C LEU A 31 -8.20 15.44 18.52
N ILE A 32 -8.08 16.24 17.47
CA ILE A 32 -6.81 16.60 16.82
C ILE A 32 -6.34 18.01 17.18
N GLY A 33 -5.04 18.25 17.01
CA GLY A 33 -4.44 19.58 17.18
C GLY A 33 -4.98 20.58 16.15
N ASN A 34 -5.09 21.84 16.53
CA ASN A 34 -5.50 22.90 15.61
C ASN A 34 -4.29 23.39 14.80
N TYR A 35 -3.91 22.63 13.79
CA TYR A 35 -2.80 22.93 12.89
C TYR A 35 -3.35 23.20 11.49
N ASP A 36 -2.78 24.21 10.82
CA ASP A 36 -3.03 24.44 9.40
C ASP A 36 -2.12 23.53 8.55
N GLY A 37 -2.59 23.12 7.37
CA GLY A 37 -1.79 22.34 6.43
C GLY A 37 -2.33 22.46 5.01
N TYR A 38 -1.43 22.29 4.04
CA TYR A 38 -1.77 22.25 2.60
C TYR A 38 -2.12 20.85 2.14
N THR A 39 -1.51 19.84 2.79
CA THR A 39 -1.76 18.43 2.53
C THR A 39 -2.06 17.70 3.83
N SER A 40 -2.71 16.57 3.72
CA SER A 40 -3.00 15.65 4.81
C SER A 40 -2.44 14.28 4.48
N ILE A 41 -1.72 13.70 5.42
CA ILE A 41 -1.05 12.40 5.25
C ILE A 41 -1.45 11.51 6.40
N THR A 42 -1.82 10.28 6.10
CA THR A 42 -2.06 9.22 7.08
C THR A 42 -0.92 8.22 6.97
N VAL A 43 -0.09 8.14 8.00
CA VAL A 43 1.04 7.22 8.05
C VAL A 43 1.53 7.08 9.49
N ASP A 44 2.12 5.94 9.83
CA ASP A 44 2.84 5.75 11.09
C ASP A 44 4.13 6.61 11.10
N MET A 45 4.21 7.60 11.98
CA MET A 45 5.36 8.51 12.12
C MET A 45 6.35 8.10 13.19
N ASN A 46 5.98 7.17 14.08
CA ASN A 46 6.76 6.86 15.28
C ASN A 46 7.12 5.38 15.43
N GLY A 47 6.71 4.52 14.49
CA GLY A 47 7.00 3.09 14.45
C GLY A 47 6.14 2.24 15.40
N ASP A 48 4.94 2.73 15.76
CA ASP A 48 3.99 1.99 16.60
C ASP A 48 2.91 1.25 15.80
N TYR A 49 2.95 1.38 14.47
CA TYR A 49 2.04 0.76 13.51
C TYR A 49 0.59 1.26 13.62
N LEU A 50 0.38 2.48 14.08
CA LEU A 50 -0.91 3.16 14.08
C LEU A 50 -0.93 4.27 13.03
N ASP A 51 -2.11 4.64 12.57
CA ASP A 51 -2.31 5.70 11.59
C ASP A 51 -2.24 7.07 12.24
N ASP A 52 -1.08 7.73 12.18
CA ASP A 52 -0.94 9.12 12.62
C ASP A 52 -1.47 10.09 11.56
N PHE A 53 -1.92 11.26 12.00
CA PHE A 53 -2.43 12.30 11.12
C PHE A 53 -1.46 13.46 11.00
N VAL A 54 -0.89 13.65 9.80
CA VAL A 54 0.17 14.61 9.51
C VAL A 54 -0.31 15.74 8.62
N ARG A 55 0.06 16.97 8.95
CA ARG A 55 -0.23 18.18 8.18
C ARG A 55 1.01 19.04 8.03
N VAL A 56 1.27 19.51 6.82
CA VAL A 56 2.46 20.28 6.49
C VAL A 56 2.07 21.73 6.16
N SER A 57 2.73 22.69 6.81
CA SER A 57 2.53 24.13 6.60
C SER A 57 3.86 24.86 6.43
N GLU A 58 3.84 26.14 6.05
CA GLU A 58 5.06 26.97 5.94
C GLU A 58 5.86 27.07 7.26
N THR A 59 5.22 26.84 8.40
CA THR A 59 5.80 27.06 9.73
C THR A 59 6.17 25.75 10.44
N GLY A 60 5.87 24.61 9.84
CA GLY A 60 6.23 23.30 10.39
C GLY A 60 5.29 22.18 10.04
N VAL A 61 5.52 21.07 10.72
CA VAL A 61 4.77 19.82 10.58
C VAL A 61 3.95 19.59 11.85
N GLY A 62 2.64 19.50 11.71
CA GLY A 62 1.73 19.10 12.78
C GLY A 62 1.46 17.61 12.69
N ILE A 63 1.67 16.88 13.76
CA ILE A 63 1.45 15.45 13.86
C ILE A 63 0.51 15.19 15.02
N ASP A 64 -0.57 14.49 14.76
CA ASP A 64 -1.43 13.90 15.78
C ASP A 64 -1.11 12.42 15.83
N TYR A 65 -0.32 12.01 16.82
CA TYR A 65 0.05 10.62 17.07
C TYR A 65 -1.13 9.86 17.64
N GLN A 66 -1.63 8.88 16.89
CA GLN A 66 -2.70 7.99 17.36
C GLN A 66 -2.22 7.18 18.57
N GLN A 67 -3.08 7.00 19.56
CA GLN A 67 -2.82 6.17 20.72
C GLN A 67 -3.68 4.91 20.68
N ALA A 68 -3.21 3.83 21.28
CA ALA A 68 -3.92 2.56 21.31
C ALA A 68 -5.33 2.61 21.95
N ASP A 69 -5.69 3.70 22.62
CA ASP A 69 -7.03 3.92 23.18
C ASP A 69 -7.93 4.80 22.28
N GLY A 70 -7.49 5.09 21.04
CA GLY A 70 -8.22 5.92 20.07
C GLY A 70 -8.14 7.42 20.34
N THR A 71 -7.27 7.88 21.24
CA THR A 71 -6.98 9.30 21.43
C THR A 71 -5.75 9.73 20.63
N PHE A 72 -5.43 11.04 20.63
CA PHE A 72 -4.24 11.55 19.97
C PHE A 72 -3.34 12.33 20.93
N GLU A 73 -2.02 12.19 20.72
CA GLU A 73 -1.03 13.12 21.26
C GLU A 73 -0.60 14.07 20.13
N SER A 74 -0.98 15.34 20.24
CA SER A 74 -0.72 16.36 19.21
C SER A 74 0.61 17.06 19.43
N VAL A 75 1.49 17.04 18.43
CA VAL A 75 2.80 17.67 18.42
C VAL A 75 2.93 18.59 17.20
N PHE A 76 3.56 19.75 17.38
CA PHE A 76 3.91 20.64 16.27
C PHE A 76 5.43 20.83 16.21
N ILE A 77 6.05 20.30 15.17
CA ILE A 77 7.48 20.45 14.91
C ILE A 77 7.68 21.76 14.14
N THR A 78 8.19 22.78 14.85
CA THR A 78 8.39 24.12 14.27
C THR A 78 9.63 24.14 13.39
N MET A 79 9.46 24.45 12.11
CA MET A 79 10.53 24.72 11.15
C MET A 79 10.01 25.64 10.03
N ILE A 80 10.91 26.22 9.26
CA ILE A 80 10.50 26.91 8.04
C ILE A 80 10.63 25.92 6.90
N ILE A 81 9.52 25.59 6.25
CA ILE A 81 9.48 24.76 5.04
C ILE A 81 9.46 25.70 3.85
N GLN A 82 10.48 25.63 3.03
CA GLN A 82 10.64 26.53 1.88
C GLN A 82 9.70 26.17 0.74
N TRP A 83 9.48 24.88 0.53
CA TRP A 83 8.65 24.36 -0.55
C TRP A 83 7.51 23.50 0.00
N VAL A 84 6.51 24.19 0.56
CA VAL A 84 5.30 23.53 1.06
C VAL A 84 4.58 22.79 -0.08
N PRO A 85 3.93 21.65 0.21
CA PRO A 85 3.22 20.90 -0.81
C PRO A 85 1.99 21.67 -1.30
N ASP A 86 1.93 21.95 -2.59
CA ASP A 86 0.75 22.56 -3.23
C ASP A 86 -0.20 21.50 -3.80
N TRP A 87 0.37 20.35 -4.23
CA TRP A 87 -0.35 19.39 -5.03
C TRP A 87 -0.26 17.94 -4.54
N SER A 88 0.81 17.54 -3.91
CA SER A 88 0.96 16.16 -3.46
C SER A 88 1.97 16.00 -2.34
N ALA A 89 1.84 14.88 -1.64
CA ALA A 89 2.86 14.39 -0.72
C ALA A 89 2.90 12.86 -0.75
N ALA A 90 4.07 12.31 -0.45
CA ALA A 90 4.28 10.91 -0.17
C ALA A 90 5.09 10.76 1.11
N ALA A 91 4.94 9.64 1.80
CA ALA A 91 5.62 9.41 3.07
C ALA A 91 6.10 7.96 3.16
N ALA A 92 7.32 7.79 3.65
CA ALA A 92 7.93 6.51 4.03
C ALA A 92 9.26 6.80 4.74
N ASP A 93 9.87 5.81 5.37
CA ASP A 93 11.25 5.86 5.81
C ASP A 93 12.17 5.71 4.59
N ILE A 94 12.70 6.84 4.09
CA ILE A 94 13.51 6.89 2.86
C ILE A 94 14.97 6.52 3.17
N ASP A 95 15.45 6.89 4.35
CA ASP A 95 16.86 6.78 4.72
C ASP A 95 17.18 5.60 5.65
N GLY A 96 16.17 4.77 5.98
CA GLY A 96 16.32 3.57 6.78
C GLY A 96 16.64 3.84 8.25
N ASN A 97 16.30 5.03 8.78
CA ASN A 97 16.57 5.40 10.16
C ASN A 97 15.47 4.97 11.14
N GLY A 98 14.33 4.44 10.64
CA GLY A 98 13.20 3.96 11.40
C GLY A 98 12.14 5.02 11.71
N TYR A 99 12.26 6.22 11.13
CA TYR A 99 11.28 7.30 11.23
C TYR A 99 10.81 7.70 9.84
N THR A 100 9.54 8.03 9.72
CA THR A 100 8.91 8.35 8.44
C THR A 100 9.33 9.74 7.95
N ASP A 101 9.82 9.79 6.73
CA ASP A 101 10.16 10.99 5.95
C ASP A 101 9.01 11.41 5.06
N LEU A 102 9.07 12.64 4.52
CA LEU A 102 8.04 13.18 3.64
C LEU A 102 8.65 13.67 2.32
N LEU A 103 8.04 13.31 1.21
CA LEU A 103 8.27 13.90 -0.11
C LEU A 103 7.14 14.86 -0.43
N LEU A 104 7.48 16.13 -0.72
CA LEU A 104 6.54 17.23 -0.92
C LEU A 104 6.56 17.71 -2.38
N GLY A 105 5.40 17.73 -3.02
CA GLY A 105 5.20 18.24 -4.38
C GLY A 105 4.70 19.67 -4.41
N ASN A 106 5.58 20.61 -4.78
CA ASN A 106 5.29 22.05 -4.91
C ASN A 106 5.27 22.48 -6.38
N GLY A 107 4.53 23.52 -6.72
CA GLY A 107 4.47 24.07 -8.07
C GLY A 107 5.78 24.71 -8.59
N GLN A 108 6.88 24.64 -7.82
CA GLN A 108 8.20 25.15 -8.21
C GLN A 108 9.33 24.12 -7.97
N ARG A 109 9.18 23.24 -6.97
CA ARG A 109 10.22 22.27 -6.54
C ARG A 109 9.55 21.02 -5.97
N ALA A 110 10.28 19.91 -6.05
CA ALA A 110 10.06 18.79 -5.14
C ALA A 110 11.03 18.93 -3.98
N SER A 111 10.60 18.67 -2.76
CA SER A 111 11.47 18.68 -1.59
C SER A 111 11.22 17.47 -0.69
N PHE A 112 12.26 17.07 0.02
CA PHE A 112 12.26 15.96 0.97
C PHE A 112 12.43 16.53 2.37
N LEU A 113 11.60 16.09 3.30
CA LEU A 113 11.78 16.34 4.73
C LEU A 113 12.27 15.05 5.37
N PHE A 114 13.56 14.96 5.64
CA PHE A 114 14.14 13.84 6.35
C PHE A 114 13.95 14.01 7.87
N ALA A 115 13.32 13.02 8.49
CA ALA A 115 13.22 12.96 9.96
C ALA A 115 14.60 12.64 10.54
N ASN A 116 14.90 13.20 11.70
CA ASN A 116 16.12 12.83 12.43
C ASN A 116 15.95 11.52 13.20
N ASP A 117 17.07 10.93 13.69
CA ASP A 117 17.13 9.61 14.35
C ASP A 117 16.27 9.49 15.64
N ASP A 118 15.52 10.50 16.04
CA ASP A 118 14.61 10.45 17.18
C ASP A 118 13.20 11.01 16.85
N GLY A 119 12.92 11.27 15.57
CA GLY A 119 11.62 11.73 15.08
C GLY A 119 11.19 13.12 15.56
N THR A 120 12.07 13.90 16.21
CA THR A 120 11.70 15.18 16.84
C THR A 120 11.91 16.40 15.95
N ALA A 121 12.57 16.25 14.81
CA ALA A 121 12.87 17.33 13.87
C ALA A 121 13.01 16.80 12.45
N PHE A 122 12.89 17.71 11.49
CA PHE A 122 13.11 17.43 10.07
C PHE A 122 14.21 18.31 9.48
N THR A 123 14.85 17.81 8.43
CA THR A 123 15.75 18.57 7.56
C THR A 123 15.17 18.62 6.16
N GLU A 124 14.95 19.81 5.60
CA GLU A 124 14.48 19.97 4.23
C GLU A 124 15.64 19.90 3.24
N VAL A 125 15.52 19.03 2.24
CA VAL A 125 16.49 18.85 1.14
C VAL A 125 15.76 18.94 -0.19
N PHE A 126 16.30 19.64 -1.17
CA PHE A 126 15.72 19.76 -2.52
C PHE A 126 16.81 20.09 -3.55
N GLU A 127 16.53 19.73 -4.80
CA GLU A 127 17.31 20.17 -5.94
C GLU A 127 16.85 21.55 -6.42
N ASP A 128 17.78 22.45 -6.75
CA ASP A 128 17.44 23.77 -7.32
C ASP A 128 17.09 23.66 -8.81
N LEU A 129 16.19 22.74 -9.14
CA LEU A 129 15.66 22.51 -10.48
C LEU A 129 14.15 22.72 -10.47
N TYR A 130 13.67 23.50 -11.46
CA TYR A 130 12.24 23.78 -11.59
C TYR A 130 11.45 22.55 -11.95
N ILE A 131 10.37 22.31 -11.21
CA ILE A 131 9.32 21.37 -11.54
C ILE A 131 7.96 21.97 -11.17
N PHE A 132 6.99 21.89 -12.06
CA PHE A 132 5.60 22.06 -11.66
C PHE A 132 5.10 20.67 -11.27
N SER A 133 5.29 20.34 -10.00
CA SER A 133 4.96 19.02 -9.49
C SER A 133 3.45 18.80 -9.52
N GLN A 134 3.06 17.63 -9.93
CA GLN A 134 1.73 17.07 -9.76
C GLN A 134 1.82 15.94 -8.72
N ARG A 135 1.54 14.67 -9.06
CA ARG A 135 1.68 13.58 -8.10
C ARG A 135 3.15 13.24 -7.79
N THR A 136 3.39 12.84 -6.55
CA THR A 136 4.67 12.31 -6.06
C THR A 136 4.48 10.91 -5.51
N ASN A 137 5.42 10.00 -5.77
CA ASN A 137 5.42 8.64 -5.22
C ASN A 137 6.79 8.30 -4.64
N LEU A 138 6.79 7.45 -3.63
CA LEU A 138 7.96 6.71 -3.15
C LEU A 138 7.75 5.24 -3.53
N VAL A 139 8.69 4.68 -4.26
CA VAL A 139 8.64 3.33 -4.81
C VAL A 139 10.05 2.87 -5.13
N ASP A 140 10.36 1.60 -4.95
CA ASP A 140 11.62 0.98 -5.38
C ASP A 140 11.55 0.72 -6.89
N ILE A 141 12.10 1.64 -7.70
CA ILE A 141 11.97 1.60 -9.17
C ILE A 141 12.94 0.60 -9.81
N ASP A 142 14.12 0.42 -9.22
CA ASP A 142 15.16 -0.45 -9.79
C ASP A 142 15.37 -1.75 -9.01
N ASN A 143 14.48 -2.03 -8.05
CA ASN A 143 14.46 -3.25 -7.22
C ASN A 143 15.78 -3.48 -6.44
N ASP A 144 16.38 -2.39 -5.91
CA ASP A 144 17.59 -2.50 -5.08
C ASP A 144 17.30 -2.53 -3.56
N GLY A 145 16.02 -2.37 -3.17
CA GLY A 145 15.52 -2.40 -1.79
C GLY A 145 15.39 -1.02 -1.15
N ASP A 146 15.91 0.03 -1.79
CA ASP A 146 15.82 1.41 -1.33
C ASP A 146 14.66 2.14 -2.04
N LEU A 147 13.91 2.98 -1.34
CA LEU A 147 12.81 3.73 -1.95
C LEU A 147 13.32 4.90 -2.78
N ASP A 148 13.06 4.86 -4.06
CA ASP A 148 13.24 5.98 -5.00
C ASP A 148 12.05 6.94 -4.96
N ALA A 149 12.16 8.08 -5.68
CA ALA A 149 11.05 9.00 -5.85
C ALA A 149 10.73 9.26 -7.32
N PHE A 150 9.46 9.20 -7.65
CA PHE A 150 8.94 9.63 -8.95
C PHE A 150 8.04 10.85 -8.76
N VAL A 151 8.34 11.95 -9.50
CA VAL A 151 7.61 13.21 -9.42
C VAL A 151 7.09 13.60 -10.79
N CYS A 152 5.77 13.62 -10.95
CA CYS A 152 5.11 14.04 -12.17
C CYS A 152 5.33 15.53 -12.44
N HIS A 153 5.67 15.89 -13.68
CA HIS A 153 5.87 17.27 -14.12
C HIS A 153 4.83 17.68 -15.17
N ASP A 154 3.96 18.64 -14.83
CA ASP A 154 2.90 19.09 -15.74
C ASP A 154 3.44 19.69 -17.07
N VAL A 155 4.54 20.41 -17.04
CA VAL A 155 4.98 21.24 -18.18
C VAL A 155 6.23 20.75 -18.88
N ASP A 156 6.84 19.65 -18.43
CA ASP A 156 8.05 19.03 -19.01
C ASP A 156 8.11 17.53 -18.63
N GLY A 157 9.25 16.86 -18.89
CA GLY A 157 9.52 15.48 -18.47
C GLY A 157 9.59 15.33 -16.95
N ASN A 158 9.22 14.17 -16.46
CA ASN A 158 9.16 13.83 -15.01
C ASN A 158 10.55 13.91 -14.36
N HIS A 159 10.57 14.15 -13.05
CA HIS A 159 11.78 14.05 -12.24
C HIS A 159 11.79 12.76 -11.46
N ASN A 160 12.81 11.95 -11.68
CA ASN A 160 13.04 10.72 -10.96
C ASN A 160 14.26 10.90 -10.07
N TYR A 161 14.18 10.48 -8.83
CA TYR A 161 15.29 10.57 -7.88
C TYR A 161 15.63 9.17 -7.41
N ARG A 162 16.86 8.75 -7.74
CA ARG A 162 17.42 7.50 -7.25
C ARG A 162 17.89 7.69 -5.80
N ASN A 163 17.49 6.81 -4.93
CA ASN A 163 18.10 6.66 -3.62
C ASN A 163 19.42 5.89 -3.76
N ASP A 164 20.47 6.35 -3.11
CA ASP A 164 21.77 5.65 -3.11
C ASP A 164 22.03 4.86 -1.81
N GLY A 165 20.97 4.68 -0.99
CA GLY A 165 21.03 3.99 0.30
C GLY A 165 21.78 4.75 1.39
N ASN A 166 22.09 6.05 1.17
CA ASN A 166 22.87 6.88 2.10
C ASN A 166 22.22 8.25 2.37
N GLN A 167 20.89 8.32 2.41
CA GLN A 167 20.14 9.57 2.60
C GLN A 167 20.34 10.58 1.45
N ASN A 168 20.59 10.10 0.26
CA ASN A 168 20.94 10.95 -0.86
C ASN A 168 20.06 10.66 -2.08
N MET A 169 19.04 11.48 -2.26
CA MET A 169 18.11 11.40 -3.39
C MET A 169 18.74 12.12 -4.59
N VAL A 170 19.26 11.36 -5.54
CA VAL A 170 19.97 11.88 -6.71
C VAL A 170 19.04 11.93 -7.92
N LEU A 171 18.88 13.10 -8.53
CA LEU A 171 18.12 13.25 -9.77
C LEU A 171 18.72 12.38 -10.89
N ASP A 172 17.97 11.41 -11.37
CA ASP A 172 18.37 10.47 -12.43
C ASP A 172 17.27 10.30 -13.48
N PHE A 173 17.38 10.98 -14.59
CA PHE A 173 16.42 10.88 -15.71
C PHE A 173 16.46 9.53 -16.45
N ASN A 174 17.42 8.66 -16.13
CA ASN A 174 17.53 7.33 -16.74
C ASN A 174 17.03 6.22 -15.80
N LEU A 175 16.55 6.55 -14.61
CA LEU A 175 16.03 5.56 -13.68
C LEU A 175 14.83 4.81 -14.28
N ILE A 176 13.95 5.53 -14.95
CA ILE A 176 12.89 4.98 -15.80
C ILE A 176 12.79 5.84 -17.08
N GLU A 177 12.86 5.20 -18.24
CA GLU A 177 12.70 5.87 -19.52
C GLU A 177 11.21 6.11 -19.83
N THR A 178 10.69 7.27 -19.45
CA THR A 178 9.36 7.73 -19.87
C THR A 178 9.47 8.64 -21.09
N LEU A 179 8.34 8.84 -21.78
CA LEU A 179 8.27 9.90 -22.78
C LEU A 179 8.55 11.24 -22.10
N ASN A 180 9.62 11.91 -22.51
CA ASN A 180 10.04 13.21 -21.97
C ASN A 180 9.15 14.33 -22.53
N LEU A 181 7.87 14.34 -22.12
CA LEU A 181 6.81 15.23 -22.59
C LEU A 181 6.05 15.82 -21.39
N ALA A 182 5.42 16.95 -21.61
CA ALA A 182 4.53 17.59 -20.64
C ALA A 182 3.21 16.82 -20.41
N GLY A 183 2.39 17.33 -19.51
CA GLY A 183 1.05 16.80 -19.22
C GLY A 183 1.03 15.62 -18.26
N ASN A 184 2.07 15.39 -17.49
CA ASN A 184 2.13 14.30 -16.52
C ASN A 184 1.41 14.70 -15.24
N TYR A 185 0.31 14.04 -14.92
CA TYR A 185 -0.52 14.36 -13.77
C TYR A 185 -0.38 13.37 -12.64
N ALA A 186 -0.76 12.11 -12.83
CA ALA A 186 -0.61 11.11 -11.78
C ALA A 186 0.14 9.88 -12.28
N SER A 187 1.14 9.46 -11.51
CA SER A 187 1.76 8.15 -11.61
C SER A 187 1.17 7.23 -10.56
N LEU A 188 0.76 6.04 -10.96
CA LEU A 188 0.23 4.97 -10.12
C LEU A 188 1.08 3.73 -10.37
N TRP A 189 1.63 3.17 -9.29
CA TRP A 189 2.49 2.01 -9.33
C TRP A 189 1.71 0.78 -8.90
N VAL A 190 1.64 -0.23 -9.76
CA VAL A 190 0.78 -1.40 -9.61
C VAL A 190 1.30 -2.55 -10.47
N ASP A 191 1.26 -3.77 -9.97
CA ASP A 191 1.45 -4.98 -10.78
C ASP A 191 0.10 -5.32 -11.45
N TYR A 192 -0.14 -4.78 -12.67
CA TYR A 192 -1.45 -4.87 -13.33
C TYR A 192 -1.67 -6.18 -14.08
N ASP A 193 -0.59 -6.89 -14.45
CA ASP A 193 -0.68 -8.14 -15.23
C ASP A 193 -0.28 -9.39 -14.43
N ASN A 194 -0.13 -9.23 -13.09
CA ASN A 194 0.13 -10.29 -12.13
C ASN A 194 1.45 -11.04 -12.39
N ASP A 195 2.47 -10.36 -12.93
CA ASP A 195 3.77 -10.98 -13.18
C ASP A 195 4.77 -10.82 -12.02
N GLY A 196 4.41 -10.05 -10.98
CA GLY A 196 5.16 -9.82 -9.76
C GLY A 196 6.10 -8.63 -9.82
N ASP A 197 6.17 -7.90 -10.94
CA ASP A 197 6.97 -6.70 -11.12
C ASP A 197 6.06 -5.45 -11.05
N THR A 198 6.47 -4.42 -10.32
CA THR A 198 5.66 -3.20 -10.22
C THR A 198 5.74 -2.37 -11.49
N ASP A 199 4.60 -2.12 -12.12
CA ASP A 199 4.42 -1.31 -13.33
C ASP A 199 4.00 0.11 -13.00
N MET A 200 3.99 1.01 -14.00
CA MET A 200 3.56 2.40 -13.80
C MET A 200 2.50 2.85 -14.81
N HIS A 201 1.30 3.16 -14.32
CA HIS A 201 0.29 3.89 -15.08
C HIS A 201 0.52 5.40 -14.93
N LEU A 202 0.66 6.13 -16.02
CA LEU A 202 0.86 7.57 -16.05
C LEU A 202 -0.35 8.26 -16.71
N THR A 203 -1.14 8.98 -15.92
CA THR A 203 -2.25 9.77 -16.46
C THR A 203 -1.75 11.09 -17.05
N LYS A 204 -2.40 11.52 -18.12
CA LYS A 204 -1.96 12.67 -18.91
C LYS A 204 -3.08 13.70 -19.08
N CYS A 205 -2.78 14.94 -18.71
CA CYS A 205 -3.66 16.06 -18.90
C CYS A 205 -2.87 17.29 -19.39
N ARG A 206 -3.14 17.75 -20.60
CA ARG A 206 -2.46 18.93 -21.14
C ARG A 206 -3.42 19.90 -21.79
N GLN A 207 -3.55 21.08 -21.22
CA GLN A 207 -4.41 22.11 -21.77
C GLN A 207 -3.96 22.50 -23.19
N GLY A 208 -4.89 22.44 -24.14
CA GLY A 208 -4.67 22.84 -25.53
C GLY A 208 -4.17 21.71 -26.44
N SER A 209 -3.79 20.55 -25.93
CA SER A 209 -3.45 19.38 -26.73
C SER A 209 -4.70 18.74 -27.34
N SER A 210 -4.58 18.24 -28.56
CA SER A 210 -5.66 17.57 -29.28
C SER A 210 -5.77 16.08 -28.90
N PRO A 211 -6.95 15.44 -29.03
CA PRO A 211 -7.06 13.99 -28.86
C PRO A 211 -6.05 13.22 -29.71
N GLY A 212 -5.36 12.25 -29.08
CA GLY A 212 -4.28 11.49 -29.68
C GLY A 212 -2.89 12.15 -29.61
N ASP A 213 -2.79 13.34 -28.98
CA ASP A 213 -1.49 13.92 -28.64
C ASP A 213 -0.89 13.17 -27.45
N PRO A 214 0.39 12.74 -27.51
CA PRO A 214 1.05 12.04 -26.40
C PRO A 214 1.09 12.84 -25.08
N GLU A 215 0.94 14.17 -25.12
CA GLU A 215 0.87 14.99 -23.91
C GLU A 215 -0.49 14.89 -23.17
N ARG A 216 -1.48 14.23 -23.77
CA ARG A 216 -2.79 13.98 -23.14
C ARG A 216 -3.27 12.54 -23.25
N THR A 217 -2.50 11.64 -23.85
CA THR A 217 -2.83 10.22 -23.95
C THR A 217 -2.12 9.48 -22.81
N ASN A 218 -2.90 8.77 -21.99
CA ASN A 218 -2.38 7.99 -20.87
C ASN A 218 -1.37 6.95 -21.35
N ALA A 219 -0.40 6.65 -20.51
CA ALA A 219 0.63 5.66 -20.78
C ALA A 219 0.67 4.59 -19.70
N MET A 220 0.97 3.36 -20.08
CA MET A 220 1.25 2.26 -19.18
C MET A 220 2.64 1.74 -19.45
N TYR A 221 3.52 1.86 -18.50
CA TYR A 221 4.89 1.40 -18.56
C TYR A 221 5.00 0.08 -17.82
N ARG A 222 5.01 -1.02 -18.59
CA ARG A 222 5.19 -2.35 -18.05
C ARG A 222 6.66 -2.57 -17.69
N ASN A 223 6.92 -3.01 -16.47
CA ASN A 223 8.22 -3.49 -16.03
C ASN A 223 8.54 -4.81 -16.78
N ASN A 224 9.76 -4.98 -17.23
CA ASN A 224 10.18 -6.19 -17.95
C ASN A 224 10.98 -7.15 -17.05
N GLY A 225 11.11 -6.86 -15.75
CA GLY A 225 11.88 -7.65 -14.79
C GLY A 225 13.40 -7.59 -14.98
N ASP A 226 13.89 -6.72 -15.85
CA ASP A 226 15.34 -6.57 -16.15
C ASP A 226 15.84 -5.13 -15.94
N GLY A 227 15.05 -4.29 -15.23
CA GLY A 227 15.32 -2.87 -15.00
C GLY A 227 14.94 -1.97 -16.19
N THR A 228 14.23 -2.50 -17.18
CA THR A 228 13.69 -1.71 -18.31
C THR A 228 12.17 -1.73 -18.30
N TYR A 229 11.57 -0.70 -18.91
CA TYR A 229 10.12 -0.56 -19.02
C TYR A 229 9.69 -0.47 -20.49
N THR A 230 8.51 -0.98 -20.81
CA THR A 230 7.91 -0.91 -22.15
C THR A 230 6.55 -0.23 -22.08
N GLU A 231 6.33 0.84 -22.86
CA GLU A 231 5.03 1.47 -22.99
C GLU A 231 4.05 0.55 -23.74
N VAL A 232 2.91 0.22 -23.14
CA VAL A 232 1.96 -0.80 -23.63
C VAL A 232 0.50 -0.34 -23.65
N ALA A 233 0.15 0.86 -23.21
CA ALA A 233 -1.23 1.31 -22.99
C ALA A 233 -2.14 1.05 -24.20
N ALA A 234 -1.70 1.36 -25.41
CA ALA A 234 -2.48 1.15 -26.63
C ALA A 234 -2.72 -0.34 -26.94
N THR A 235 -1.90 -1.26 -26.44
CA THR A 235 -2.05 -2.72 -26.69
C THR A 235 -2.99 -3.38 -25.70
N ILE A 236 -3.25 -2.71 -24.57
CA ILE A 236 -4.08 -3.22 -23.47
C ILE A 236 -5.33 -2.37 -23.23
N ASN A 237 -5.62 -1.41 -24.13
CA ASN A 237 -6.78 -0.49 -24.11
C ASN A 237 -6.80 0.52 -22.94
N LEU A 238 -5.64 0.94 -22.44
CA LEU A 238 -5.51 1.98 -21.41
C LEU A 238 -5.02 3.33 -21.95
N ASP A 239 -4.94 3.50 -23.28
CA ASP A 239 -4.50 4.73 -23.94
C ASP A 239 -5.60 5.81 -24.01
N ASP A 240 -6.30 6.03 -22.89
CA ASP A 240 -7.29 7.10 -22.77
C ASP A 240 -6.64 8.46 -23.09
N ASN A 241 -7.35 9.28 -23.85
CA ASN A 241 -6.86 10.59 -24.26
C ASN A 241 -7.85 11.71 -23.87
N GLU A 242 -8.57 11.53 -22.77
CA GLU A 242 -9.67 12.40 -22.31
C GLU A 242 -9.26 13.40 -21.21
N GLN A 243 -7.97 13.74 -21.08
CA GLN A 243 -7.43 14.65 -20.05
C GLN A 243 -7.56 14.06 -18.64
N SER A 244 -6.95 12.93 -18.43
CA SER A 244 -7.03 12.19 -17.17
C SER A 244 -6.22 12.86 -16.06
N TRP A 245 -6.86 13.02 -14.89
CA TRP A 245 -6.18 13.56 -13.71
C TRP A 245 -5.60 12.47 -12.83
N ALA A 246 -6.39 11.45 -12.51
CA ALA A 246 -6.00 10.38 -11.62
C ALA A 246 -6.64 9.05 -12.04
N THR A 247 -6.07 7.97 -11.55
CA THR A 247 -6.63 6.62 -11.64
C THR A 247 -6.45 5.95 -10.29
N ILE A 248 -7.45 5.22 -9.81
CA ILE A 248 -7.30 4.27 -8.71
C ILE A 248 -7.29 2.86 -9.27
N TRP A 249 -6.47 2.02 -8.64
CA TRP A 249 -6.29 0.63 -8.99
C TRP A 249 -6.66 -0.24 -7.81
N GLN A 250 -7.71 -1.04 -7.96
CA GLN A 250 -8.20 -1.96 -6.94
C GLN A 250 -8.82 -3.19 -7.62
N ASP A 251 -8.86 -4.29 -6.90
CA ASP A 251 -9.65 -5.46 -7.25
C ASP A 251 -11.10 -5.19 -6.78
N PHE A 252 -11.95 -4.72 -7.71
CA PHE A 252 -13.30 -4.27 -7.37
C PHE A 252 -14.33 -5.40 -7.36
N ASP A 253 -14.03 -6.55 -7.97
CA ASP A 253 -14.94 -7.71 -8.02
C ASP A 253 -14.39 -8.94 -7.29
N ASN A 254 -13.20 -8.83 -6.69
CA ASN A 254 -12.53 -9.87 -5.94
C ASN A 254 -12.19 -11.11 -6.79
N ASP A 255 -11.82 -10.90 -8.05
CA ASP A 255 -11.40 -11.98 -8.95
C ASP A 255 -9.87 -12.21 -8.94
N GLY A 256 -9.10 -11.36 -8.25
CA GLY A 256 -7.67 -11.49 -8.00
C GLY A 256 -6.79 -10.74 -9.00
N ASP A 257 -7.36 -9.83 -9.78
CA ASP A 257 -6.61 -8.88 -10.58
C ASP A 257 -7.04 -7.42 -10.31
N PHE A 258 -6.25 -6.45 -10.75
CA PHE A 258 -6.56 -5.05 -10.51
C PHE A 258 -7.31 -4.42 -11.67
N ASP A 259 -8.44 -3.82 -11.35
CA ASP A 259 -9.22 -2.93 -12.20
C ASP A 259 -8.81 -1.48 -12.00
N ALA A 260 -9.28 -0.59 -12.90
CA ALA A 260 -8.93 0.82 -12.83
C ALA A 260 -10.15 1.75 -13.01
N PHE A 261 -10.31 2.70 -12.08
CA PHE A 261 -11.25 3.82 -12.26
C PHE A 261 -10.49 5.10 -12.55
N CYS A 262 -10.64 5.63 -13.75
CA CYS A 262 -9.93 6.81 -14.25
C CYS A 262 -10.82 8.05 -14.27
N VAL A 263 -10.35 9.11 -13.61
CA VAL A 263 -11.02 10.42 -13.54
C VAL A 263 -10.52 11.33 -14.63
N ASN A 264 -11.43 11.84 -15.45
CA ASN A 264 -11.16 12.75 -16.54
C ASN A 264 -11.62 14.18 -16.25
N HIS A 265 -10.76 15.16 -16.50
CA HIS A 265 -10.97 16.56 -16.18
C HIS A 265 -12.17 17.20 -16.89
N SER A 266 -12.33 16.93 -18.18
CA SER A 266 -13.32 17.60 -19.03
C SER A 266 -14.21 16.65 -19.80
N ASP A 267 -13.96 15.38 -19.70
CA ASP A 267 -14.60 14.33 -20.49
C ASP A 267 -15.09 13.20 -19.58
N ALA A 268 -15.73 12.19 -20.14
CA ALA A 268 -16.30 11.11 -19.34
C ALA A 268 -15.23 10.30 -18.60
N ASN A 269 -15.46 10.03 -17.33
CA ASN A 269 -14.67 9.07 -16.55
C ASN A 269 -14.74 7.68 -17.18
N ARG A 270 -13.75 6.84 -16.88
CA ARG A 270 -13.65 5.46 -17.36
C ARG A 270 -13.59 4.50 -16.19
N PHE A 271 -14.19 3.35 -16.36
CA PHE A 271 -14.00 2.20 -15.47
C PHE A 271 -13.52 1.02 -16.30
N TYR A 272 -12.31 0.60 -16.07
CA TYR A 272 -11.64 -0.45 -16.82
C TYR A 272 -11.61 -1.74 -16.00
N GLU A 273 -12.35 -2.74 -16.48
CA GLU A 273 -12.33 -4.10 -15.97
C GLU A 273 -11.16 -4.85 -16.63
N ASN A 274 -10.30 -5.49 -15.84
CA ASN A 274 -9.24 -6.38 -16.29
C ASN A 274 -9.84 -7.75 -16.64
N ASP A 275 -9.31 -8.43 -17.64
CA ASP A 275 -9.80 -9.76 -18.04
C ASP A 275 -8.95 -10.92 -17.47
N GLY A 276 -8.09 -10.65 -16.50
CA GLY A 276 -7.14 -11.58 -15.90
C GLY A 276 -5.89 -11.82 -16.76
N THR A 277 -5.77 -11.14 -17.89
CA THR A 277 -4.59 -11.21 -18.78
C THR A 277 -3.90 -9.85 -18.95
N GLY A 278 -4.29 -8.85 -18.17
CA GLY A 278 -3.80 -7.48 -18.28
C GLY A 278 -4.36 -6.72 -19.48
N VAL A 279 -5.52 -7.12 -20.02
CA VAL A 279 -6.21 -6.41 -21.10
C VAL A 279 -7.54 -5.87 -20.59
N PHE A 280 -7.81 -4.60 -20.83
CA PHE A 280 -8.88 -3.87 -20.19
C PHE A 280 -10.08 -3.61 -21.10
N THR A 281 -11.27 -3.54 -20.47
CA THR A 281 -12.53 -3.17 -21.12
C THR A 281 -13.19 -2.03 -20.35
N ASP A 282 -13.52 -0.92 -21.01
CA ASP A 282 -14.28 0.17 -20.37
C ASP A 282 -15.73 -0.24 -20.15
N ILE A 283 -16.11 -0.37 -18.89
CA ILE A 283 -17.45 -0.79 -18.44
C ILE A 283 -18.23 0.32 -17.73
N ILE A 284 -17.76 1.57 -17.71
CA ILE A 284 -18.34 2.69 -16.95
C ILE A 284 -19.87 2.77 -17.07
N VAL A 285 -20.43 2.49 -18.25
CA VAL A 285 -21.88 2.59 -18.50
C VAL A 285 -22.69 1.57 -17.69
N SER A 286 -22.10 0.42 -17.36
CA SER A 286 -22.75 -0.65 -16.57
C SER A 286 -22.62 -0.49 -15.07
N THR A 287 -21.67 0.33 -14.59
CA THR A 287 -21.33 0.44 -13.16
C THR A 287 -22.36 1.22 -12.34
N GLY A 288 -23.21 2.05 -12.96
CA GLY A 288 -24.10 2.97 -12.24
C GLY A 288 -23.42 4.27 -11.78
N ILE A 289 -22.09 4.38 -11.85
CA ILE A 289 -21.36 5.63 -11.61
C ILE A 289 -21.73 6.64 -12.71
N ASN A 290 -21.91 7.90 -12.34
CA ASN A 290 -22.13 8.95 -13.32
C ASN A 290 -20.83 9.25 -14.09
N PRO A 291 -20.72 8.89 -15.38
CA PRO A 291 -19.48 9.07 -16.12
C PRO A 291 -19.14 10.54 -16.38
N THR A 292 -20.08 11.44 -16.18
CA THR A 292 -19.89 12.89 -16.39
C THR A 292 -19.83 13.67 -15.09
N ASP A 293 -19.56 13.01 -13.98
CA ASP A 293 -19.21 13.67 -12.73
C ASP A 293 -17.78 14.22 -12.84
N LEU A 294 -17.69 15.41 -13.42
CA LEU A 294 -16.43 16.07 -13.75
C LEU A 294 -15.88 16.91 -12.58
N GLY A 295 -16.48 16.79 -11.40
CA GLY A 295 -16.06 17.53 -10.21
C GLY A 295 -14.90 16.88 -9.47
N ALA A 296 -14.67 15.61 -9.69
CA ALA A 296 -13.64 14.87 -9.00
C ALA A 296 -12.24 15.21 -9.52
N TRP A 297 -11.31 15.45 -8.58
CA TRP A 297 -9.89 15.63 -8.88
C TRP A 297 -9.13 14.33 -8.61
N GLU A 298 -9.55 13.65 -7.56
CA GLU A 298 -8.96 12.43 -7.06
C GLU A 298 -10.07 11.49 -6.60
N ASN A 299 -9.72 10.24 -6.45
CA ASN A 299 -10.55 9.24 -5.82
C ASN A 299 -9.69 8.35 -4.93
N HIS A 300 -10.29 7.80 -3.87
CA HIS A 300 -9.68 6.79 -3.04
C HIS A 300 -10.50 5.51 -3.12
N GLY A 301 -9.83 4.39 -3.33
CA GLY A 301 -10.44 3.06 -3.26
C GLY A 301 -10.22 2.48 -1.86
N ALA A 302 -11.29 2.24 -1.11
CA ALA A 302 -11.26 1.65 0.21
C ALA A 302 -12.60 1.00 0.55
N ASP A 303 -12.62 0.00 1.42
CA ASP A 303 -13.84 -0.66 1.89
C ASP A 303 -14.33 0.04 3.15
N PHE A 304 -15.31 0.96 3.00
CA PHE A 304 -15.77 1.82 4.10
C PHE A 304 -16.84 1.19 5.00
N ASP A 305 -17.48 0.11 4.58
CA ASP A 305 -18.46 -0.61 5.40
C ASP A 305 -18.03 -2.02 5.79
N ASN A 306 -16.80 -2.39 5.43
CA ASN A 306 -16.19 -3.69 5.72
C ASN A 306 -16.95 -4.88 5.12
N ASP A 307 -17.65 -4.70 4.00
CA ASP A 307 -18.40 -5.78 3.35
C ASP A 307 -17.51 -6.70 2.50
N GLY A 308 -16.26 -6.32 2.25
CA GLY A 308 -15.25 -7.06 1.49
C GLY A 308 -15.05 -6.56 0.08
N TYR A 309 -15.85 -5.60 -0.39
CA TYR A 309 -15.70 -4.99 -1.70
C TYR A 309 -15.20 -3.55 -1.57
N VAL A 310 -14.30 -3.15 -2.47
CA VAL A 310 -13.73 -1.81 -2.45
C VAL A 310 -14.73 -0.79 -2.97
N ASP A 311 -14.98 0.25 -2.18
CA ASP A 311 -15.77 1.41 -2.53
C ASP A 311 -14.90 2.50 -3.16
N ILE A 312 -15.54 3.55 -3.72
CA ILE A 312 -14.86 4.70 -4.30
C ILE A 312 -15.30 5.97 -3.58
N PHE A 313 -14.37 6.59 -2.85
CA PHE A 313 -14.55 7.95 -2.35
C PHE A 313 -14.13 8.93 -3.46
N SER A 314 -15.12 9.64 -4.03
CA SER A 314 -14.92 10.62 -5.09
C SER A 314 -14.75 12.00 -4.50
N GLU A 315 -13.51 12.48 -4.43
CA GLU A 315 -13.17 13.79 -3.90
C GLU A 315 -13.79 14.93 -4.74
N MET A 316 -14.06 16.05 -4.10
CA MET A 316 -14.73 17.24 -4.65
C MET A 316 -16.15 17.00 -5.14
N ALA A 317 -16.48 15.80 -5.61
CA ALA A 317 -17.87 15.40 -5.90
C ALA A 317 -18.67 15.20 -4.61
N ARG A 318 -18.01 14.95 -3.48
CA ARG A 318 -18.60 14.62 -2.17
C ARG A 318 -19.44 13.37 -2.23
N GLU A 319 -19.01 12.39 -2.97
CA GLU A 319 -19.78 11.18 -3.21
C GLU A 319 -18.97 9.96 -2.82
N LEU A 320 -19.62 9.06 -2.10
CA LEU A 320 -19.12 7.72 -1.82
C LEU A 320 -19.91 6.75 -2.67
N TYR A 321 -19.26 6.13 -3.62
CA TYR A 321 -19.83 5.06 -4.44
C TYR A 321 -19.57 3.73 -3.75
N MET A 322 -20.63 3.21 -3.09
CA MET A 322 -20.60 1.89 -2.46
C MET A 322 -20.66 0.80 -3.52
N ASN A 323 -19.74 -0.14 -3.46
CA ASN A 323 -19.71 -1.30 -4.34
C ASN A 323 -20.81 -2.30 -3.94
N ASN A 324 -21.61 -2.76 -4.90
CA ASN A 324 -22.68 -3.72 -4.64
C ASN A 324 -22.22 -5.19 -4.75
N GLY A 325 -20.91 -5.44 -4.98
CA GLY A 325 -20.32 -6.77 -5.14
C GLY A 325 -20.59 -7.42 -6.52
N ASP A 326 -20.97 -6.63 -7.52
CA ASP A 326 -21.26 -7.10 -8.89
C ASP A 326 -20.80 -6.09 -9.97
N MET A 327 -19.75 -5.31 -9.67
CA MET A 327 -19.22 -4.21 -10.49
C MET A 327 -20.24 -3.09 -10.75
N THR A 328 -21.30 -3.01 -9.94
CA THR A 328 -22.20 -1.86 -9.89
C THR A 328 -22.04 -1.09 -8.60
N PHE A 329 -22.30 0.22 -8.62
CA PHE A 329 -22.08 1.11 -7.49
C PHE A 329 -23.32 1.93 -7.19
N THR A 330 -23.52 2.26 -5.91
CA THR A 330 -24.58 3.15 -5.44
C THR A 330 -23.96 4.37 -4.77
N GLY A 331 -24.24 5.57 -5.29
CA GLY A 331 -23.69 6.82 -4.79
C GLY A 331 -24.43 7.37 -3.56
N TYR A 332 -23.67 7.94 -2.62
CA TYR A 332 -24.15 8.61 -1.41
C TYR A 332 -23.40 9.91 -1.16
N ASP A 333 -24.13 10.98 -0.85
CA ASP A 333 -23.55 12.28 -0.50
C ASP A 333 -22.78 12.23 0.83
N LEU A 334 -21.55 12.76 0.84
CA LEU A 334 -20.71 12.91 2.02
C LEU A 334 -20.75 14.32 2.61
N PRO A 335 -20.56 14.49 3.94
CA PRO A 335 -20.46 15.80 4.57
C PRO A 335 -19.13 16.54 4.31
N PHE A 336 -18.14 15.88 3.73
CA PHE A 336 -16.80 16.38 3.39
C PHE A 336 -16.50 16.14 1.90
N ASP A 337 -15.45 16.75 1.39
CA ASP A 337 -15.13 16.78 -0.04
C ASP A 337 -13.78 16.15 -0.41
N GLU A 338 -12.84 16.03 0.52
CA GLU A 338 -11.53 15.44 0.28
C GLU A 338 -10.90 15.02 1.61
N GLY A 339 -9.84 14.21 1.58
CA GLY A 339 -9.07 13.86 2.75
C GLY A 339 -8.29 12.55 2.64
N ALA A 340 -7.28 12.40 3.48
CA ALA A 340 -6.52 11.17 3.63
C ALA A 340 -7.35 10.12 4.39
N VAL A 341 -7.32 8.89 3.91
CA VAL A 341 -8.06 7.76 4.48
C VAL A 341 -7.15 6.96 5.41
N GLY A 342 -7.68 6.57 6.57
CA GLY A 342 -7.03 5.70 7.56
C GLY A 342 -7.96 5.34 8.71
N ASP A 343 -7.55 4.44 9.58
CA ASP A 343 -8.31 4.07 10.77
C ASP A 343 -7.73 4.82 11.98
N PHE A 344 -8.25 6.02 12.23
CA PHE A 344 -7.71 6.95 13.24
C PHE A 344 -8.12 6.65 14.69
N ASN A 345 -8.95 5.66 14.92
CA ASN A 345 -9.38 5.27 16.26
C ASN A 345 -9.13 3.78 16.58
N GLY A 346 -8.63 3.01 15.62
CA GLY A 346 -8.31 1.59 15.78
C GLY A 346 -9.53 0.67 15.85
N ASP A 347 -10.71 1.12 15.37
CA ASP A 347 -11.93 0.32 15.41
C ASP A 347 -12.12 -0.55 14.15
N GLY A 348 -11.25 -0.37 13.15
CA GLY A 348 -11.23 -1.12 11.91
C GLY A 348 -12.16 -0.59 10.83
N TYR A 349 -12.81 0.54 11.03
CA TYR A 349 -13.54 1.27 10.01
C TYR A 349 -12.72 2.46 9.55
N LEU A 350 -12.66 2.68 8.25
CA LEU A 350 -11.81 3.72 7.68
C LEU A 350 -12.45 5.10 7.81
N ASP A 351 -11.67 6.02 8.35
CA ASP A 351 -11.98 7.42 8.64
C ASP A 351 -11.37 8.33 7.57
N VAL A 352 -11.71 9.62 7.60
CA VAL A 352 -11.16 10.62 6.66
C VAL A 352 -10.68 11.86 7.40
N GLY A 353 -9.39 12.23 7.17
CA GLY A 353 -8.76 13.41 7.76
C GLY A 353 -8.31 14.42 6.71
N ARG A 354 -8.67 15.72 6.89
CA ARG A 354 -8.25 16.81 6.00
C ARG A 354 -7.95 18.08 6.80
N ALA A 355 -6.74 18.61 6.69
CA ALA A 355 -6.35 19.87 7.34
C ALA A 355 -6.78 19.92 8.82
N GLY A 356 -7.76 20.74 9.18
CA GLY A 356 -8.30 20.83 10.54
C GLY A 356 -9.56 19.99 10.78
N ASP A 357 -9.96 19.17 9.84
CA ASP A 357 -11.17 18.36 9.91
C ASP A 357 -10.84 16.86 10.01
N LEU A 358 -11.49 16.20 10.97
CA LEU A 358 -11.45 14.76 11.16
C LEU A 358 -12.87 14.21 11.17
N TRP A 359 -13.14 13.27 10.29
CA TRP A 359 -14.42 12.61 10.13
C TRP A 359 -14.28 11.13 10.44
N MET A 360 -14.74 10.74 11.62
CA MET A 360 -14.76 9.34 12.04
C MET A 360 -15.94 8.61 11.42
N ASN A 361 -15.70 7.46 10.84
CA ASN A 361 -16.72 6.52 10.43
C ASN A 361 -17.45 6.00 11.68
N ASP A 362 -18.77 6.06 11.70
CA ASP A 362 -19.55 5.61 12.88
C ASP A 362 -19.56 4.08 13.02
N GLY A 363 -18.88 3.37 12.12
CA GLY A 363 -18.71 1.93 12.16
C GLY A 363 -19.96 1.12 11.77
N GLY A 364 -19.86 -0.17 11.94
CA GLY A 364 -20.91 -1.13 11.58
C GLY A 364 -20.80 -2.43 12.38
N THR A 365 -21.19 -3.53 11.76
CA THR A 365 -21.16 -4.87 12.36
C THR A 365 -20.34 -5.87 11.56
N ASN A 366 -19.79 -5.46 10.44
CA ASN A 366 -18.94 -6.28 9.59
C ASN A 366 -17.57 -6.46 10.24
N ASN A 367 -16.98 -7.62 9.99
CA ASN A 367 -15.64 -7.95 10.46
C ASN A 367 -14.59 -7.38 9.50
N TRP A 368 -13.36 -7.27 9.99
CA TRP A 368 -12.23 -6.70 9.28
C TRP A 368 -10.89 -7.31 9.71
N VAL A 369 -9.83 -7.02 8.99
CA VAL A 369 -8.45 -7.27 9.38
C VAL A 369 -7.54 -6.21 8.77
N LYS A 370 -6.45 -5.86 9.46
CA LYS A 370 -5.44 -4.93 8.97
C LYS A 370 -4.04 -5.53 9.07
N PHE A 371 -3.18 -5.18 8.10
CA PHE A 371 -1.80 -5.64 8.04
C PHE A 371 -0.84 -4.46 7.88
N ALA A 372 0.03 -4.27 8.88
CA ALA A 372 1.21 -3.43 8.76
C ALA A 372 2.39 -4.33 8.36
N LEU A 373 3.16 -3.91 7.37
CA LEU A 373 4.29 -4.66 6.85
C LEU A 373 5.62 -4.07 7.31
N VAL A 374 6.59 -4.95 7.58
CA VAL A 374 7.97 -4.59 7.94
C VAL A 374 8.92 -5.31 7.00
N GLY A 375 9.46 -4.62 6.02
CA GLY A 375 10.46 -5.14 5.10
C GLY A 375 11.82 -5.36 5.78
N VAL A 376 12.56 -6.33 5.29
CA VAL A 376 13.91 -6.69 5.77
C VAL A 376 14.92 -6.70 4.63
N GLU A 377 14.56 -7.27 3.49
CA GLU A 377 15.28 -7.19 2.21
C GLU A 377 14.57 -6.20 1.27
N SER A 378 13.28 -5.99 1.45
CA SER A 378 12.47 -4.93 0.87
C SER A 378 12.57 -3.64 1.70
N ASN A 379 12.04 -2.52 1.19
CA ASN A 379 11.91 -1.28 1.94
C ASN A 379 11.09 -1.48 3.23
N LEU A 380 11.37 -0.67 4.25
CA LEU A 380 10.84 -0.87 5.61
C LEU A 380 9.31 -0.98 5.68
N HIS A 381 8.59 -0.20 4.90
CA HIS A 381 7.12 -0.17 4.91
C HIS A 381 6.46 -1.21 3.98
N GLY A 382 7.25 -2.04 3.29
CA GLY A 382 6.74 -3.03 2.34
C GLY A 382 6.01 -2.39 1.15
N ILE A 383 6.35 -1.14 0.76
CA ILE A 383 5.77 -0.49 -0.41
C ILE A 383 6.12 -1.31 -1.65
N GLY A 384 5.11 -1.65 -2.45
CA GLY A 384 5.18 -2.59 -3.56
C GLY A 384 4.81 -4.03 -3.18
N ALA A 385 4.63 -4.35 -1.90
CA ALA A 385 4.19 -5.68 -1.50
C ALA A 385 2.70 -5.89 -1.83
N ARG A 386 2.39 -7.09 -2.35
CA ARG A 386 1.03 -7.56 -2.57
C ARG A 386 0.59 -8.48 -1.44
N ILE A 387 -0.59 -8.24 -0.90
CA ILE A 387 -1.20 -9.05 0.14
C ILE A 387 -2.46 -9.69 -0.43
N THR A 388 -2.52 -11.01 -0.38
CA THR A 388 -3.68 -11.81 -0.79
C THR A 388 -4.26 -12.49 0.43
N ILE A 389 -5.55 -12.29 0.70
CA ILE A 389 -6.27 -13.06 1.72
C ILE A 389 -7.28 -14.01 1.08
N ASN A 390 -7.42 -15.20 1.66
CA ASN A 390 -8.37 -16.21 1.20
C ASN A 390 -9.29 -16.65 2.33
N GLY A 391 -10.54 -16.92 1.99
CA GLY A 391 -11.54 -17.43 2.90
C GLY A 391 -12.72 -18.07 2.16
N ASP A 392 -13.76 -18.41 2.88
CA ASP A 392 -14.98 -19.00 2.31
C ASP A 392 -15.77 -18.02 1.40
N TRP A 393 -15.41 -16.73 1.43
CA TRP A 393 -15.92 -15.67 0.55
C TRP A 393 -15.18 -15.56 -0.78
N GLY A 394 -14.01 -16.19 -0.95
CA GLY A 394 -13.14 -16.09 -2.13
C GLY A 394 -11.77 -15.51 -1.81
N THR A 395 -11.27 -14.65 -2.67
CA THR A 395 -9.95 -14.00 -2.59
C THR A 395 -10.14 -12.49 -2.56
N GLN A 396 -9.28 -11.77 -1.84
CA GLN A 396 -9.12 -10.32 -1.93
C GLN A 396 -7.64 -10.01 -2.01
N ILE A 397 -7.27 -9.01 -2.80
CA ILE A 397 -5.89 -8.53 -2.92
C ILE A 397 -5.77 -7.04 -2.60
N ARG A 398 -4.65 -6.64 -2.00
CA ARG A 398 -4.24 -5.23 -1.83
C ARG A 398 -2.75 -5.11 -2.08
N GLU A 399 -2.33 -3.95 -2.55
CA GLU A 399 -0.91 -3.57 -2.59
C GLU A 399 -0.64 -2.36 -1.71
N VAL A 400 0.52 -2.35 -1.06
CA VAL A 400 0.99 -1.21 -0.26
C VAL A 400 1.60 -0.17 -1.19
N ARG A 401 1.05 1.04 -1.21
CA ARG A 401 1.46 2.10 -2.15
C ARG A 401 1.62 3.44 -1.43
N SER A 402 2.70 4.16 -1.70
CA SER A 402 2.94 5.51 -1.19
C SER A 402 2.63 6.57 -2.26
N GLY A 403 2.07 7.72 -1.83
CA GLY A 403 1.75 8.83 -2.73
C GLY A 403 0.50 8.57 -3.59
N THR A 404 -0.55 8.01 -3.01
CA THR A 404 -1.76 7.58 -3.73
C THR A 404 -2.74 8.69 -4.09
N GLY A 405 -2.56 9.92 -3.57
CA GLY A 405 -3.46 11.05 -3.83
C GLY A 405 -2.74 12.33 -4.26
N TYR A 406 -3.51 13.36 -4.67
CA TYR A 406 -2.98 14.69 -4.94
C TYR A 406 -2.69 15.43 -3.63
N SER A 407 -3.67 16.00 -3.01
CA SER A 407 -3.48 16.76 -1.76
C SER A 407 -3.38 15.87 -0.52
N HIS A 408 -3.55 14.58 -0.67
CA HIS A 408 -3.69 13.64 0.43
C HIS A 408 -2.97 12.34 0.14
N MET A 409 -2.42 11.73 1.19
CA MET A 409 -1.90 10.37 1.15
C MET A 409 -2.62 9.53 2.19
N SER A 410 -3.25 8.45 1.74
CA SER A 410 -3.90 7.47 2.61
C SER A 410 -2.90 6.50 3.24
N THR A 411 -3.37 5.74 4.23
CA THR A 411 -2.57 4.81 5.02
C THR A 411 -1.77 3.81 4.19
N LEU A 412 -0.59 3.40 4.70
CA LEU A 412 0.19 2.26 4.20
C LEU A 412 -0.27 0.93 4.80
N ILE A 413 -1.15 0.95 5.80
CA ILE A 413 -1.68 -0.26 6.42
C ILE A 413 -2.76 -0.85 5.51
N ALA A 414 -2.52 -2.07 5.04
CA ALA A 414 -3.48 -2.76 4.18
C ALA A 414 -4.72 -3.16 4.98
N HIS A 415 -5.88 -2.72 4.53
CA HIS A 415 -7.16 -2.95 5.17
C HIS A 415 -8.06 -3.85 4.32
N PHE A 416 -8.72 -4.82 4.97
CA PHE A 416 -9.65 -5.75 4.35
C PHE A 416 -10.93 -5.86 5.18
N GLY A 417 -12.06 -5.59 4.58
CA GLY A 417 -13.36 -5.96 5.12
C GLY A 417 -13.63 -7.44 4.90
N LEU A 418 -14.35 -8.06 5.81
CA LEU A 418 -14.65 -9.49 5.80
C LEU A 418 -16.15 -9.78 5.83
N GLY A 419 -16.98 -8.74 5.78
CA GLY A 419 -18.41 -8.88 5.93
C GLY A 419 -18.79 -9.60 7.24
N THR A 420 -19.52 -10.68 7.11
CA THR A 420 -19.93 -11.51 8.26
C THR A 420 -19.01 -12.71 8.49
N SER A 421 -17.96 -12.88 7.71
CA SER A 421 -17.00 -13.99 7.87
C SER A 421 -16.23 -13.88 9.18
N THR A 422 -15.94 -15.04 9.76
CA THR A 422 -15.27 -15.14 11.07
C THR A 422 -13.92 -15.83 11.02
N GLU A 423 -13.46 -16.22 9.84
CA GLU A 423 -12.22 -16.95 9.65
C GLU A 423 -11.52 -16.46 8.37
N ILE A 424 -10.18 -16.36 8.41
CA ILE A 424 -9.29 -16.19 7.26
C ILE A 424 -8.54 -17.52 7.09
N GLU A 425 -8.64 -18.15 5.92
CA GLU A 425 -7.97 -19.41 5.67
C GLU A 425 -6.47 -19.23 5.53
N SER A 426 -6.04 -18.19 4.81
CA SER A 426 -4.63 -17.85 4.62
C SER A 426 -4.43 -16.40 4.23
N VAL A 427 -3.26 -15.87 4.57
CA VAL A 427 -2.70 -14.60 4.09
C VAL A 427 -1.40 -14.92 3.37
N LEU A 428 -1.29 -14.52 2.12
CA LEU A 428 -0.09 -14.58 1.31
C LEU A 428 0.46 -13.17 1.14
N ILE A 429 1.75 -12.98 1.40
CA ILE A 429 2.43 -11.70 1.18
C ILE A 429 3.57 -11.94 0.19
N GLU A 430 3.50 -11.27 -0.94
CA GLU A 430 4.51 -11.23 -1.96
C GLU A 430 5.27 -9.91 -1.85
N TRP A 431 6.54 -10.01 -1.43
CA TRP A 431 7.37 -8.84 -1.15
C TRP A 431 8.15 -8.39 -2.41
N PRO A 432 8.48 -7.10 -2.55
CA PRO A 432 9.30 -6.60 -3.66
C PRO A 432 10.65 -7.32 -3.84
N SER A 433 11.24 -7.81 -2.75
CA SER A 433 12.47 -8.63 -2.78
C SER A 433 12.30 -9.98 -3.48
N GLY A 434 11.05 -10.39 -3.78
CA GLY A 434 10.70 -11.74 -4.23
C GLY A 434 10.54 -12.77 -3.08
N THR A 435 10.68 -12.34 -1.83
CA THR A 435 10.30 -13.17 -0.66
C THR A 435 8.78 -13.37 -0.66
N VAL A 436 8.33 -14.55 -0.25
CA VAL A 436 6.90 -14.87 -0.15
C VAL A 436 6.62 -15.48 1.22
N ASP A 437 5.75 -14.83 1.98
CA ASP A 437 5.28 -15.32 3.28
C ASP A 437 3.86 -15.87 3.18
N LEU A 438 3.59 -17.01 3.82
CA LEU A 438 2.26 -17.60 3.96
C LEU A 438 1.91 -17.75 5.43
N ILE A 439 0.83 -17.11 5.84
CA ILE A 439 0.35 -17.10 7.21
C ILE A 439 -1.01 -17.75 7.28
N GLU A 440 -1.20 -18.69 8.22
CA GLU A 440 -2.48 -19.34 8.52
C GLU A 440 -2.92 -18.97 9.94
N ASN A 441 -4.21 -19.11 10.23
CA ASN A 441 -4.81 -18.85 11.54
C ASN A 441 -4.64 -17.39 12.00
N VAL A 442 -4.99 -16.46 11.14
CA VAL A 442 -4.97 -15.02 11.42
C VAL A 442 -6.27 -14.62 12.13
N ASP A 443 -6.14 -13.94 13.27
CA ASP A 443 -7.29 -13.45 14.02
C ASP A 443 -7.95 -12.27 13.28
N ILE A 444 -9.27 -12.27 13.20
CA ILE A 444 -10.06 -11.16 12.64
C ILE A 444 -10.30 -10.05 13.68
N ASN A 445 -10.80 -8.90 13.23
CA ASN A 445 -11.06 -7.70 14.04
C ASN A 445 -9.81 -7.29 14.84
N SER A 446 -8.67 -7.36 14.17
CA SER A 446 -7.37 -7.01 14.74
C SER A 446 -6.41 -6.55 13.65
N GLN A 447 -5.41 -5.81 14.07
CA GLN A 447 -4.26 -5.45 13.24
C GLN A 447 -3.10 -6.40 13.54
N HIS A 448 -2.44 -6.86 12.49
CA HIS A 448 -1.24 -7.69 12.56
C HIS A 448 -0.05 -6.95 11.96
N VAL A 449 1.13 -7.22 12.52
CA VAL A 449 2.39 -6.76 11.97
C VAL A 449 3.13 -7.98 11.41
N PHE A 450 3.44 -7.96 10.12
CA PHE A 450 4.18 -9.04 9.47
C PHE A 450 5.56 -8.58 9.05
N ILE A 451 6.57 -9.35 9.47
CA ILE A 451 7.97 -9.08 9.16
C ILE A 451 8.37 -10.01 8.02
N GLU A 452 8.98 -9.42 6.99
CA GLU A 452 9.43 -10.12 5.79
C GLU A 452 10.32 -11.31 6.13
N GLY A 453 9.99 -12.46 5.58
CA GLY A 453 10.75 -13.69 5.71
C GLY A 453 10.57 -14.46 7.03
N GLU A 454 9.64 -14.03 7.91
CA GLU A 454 9.34 -14.79 9.13
C GLU A 454 8.43 -15.99 8.87
N ASN A 455 7.66 -16.01 7.77
CA ASN A 455 6.68 -17.04 7.42
C ASN A 455 6.86 -17.60 6.01
N VAL A 456 8.09 -17.77 5.54
CA VAL A 456 8.45 -18.05 4.14
C VAL A 456 7.81 -19.33 3.59
N LEU A 457 7.16 -19.23 2.44
CA LEU A 457 6.70 -20.36 1.63
C LEU A 457 7.90 -21.12 1.05
N GLY A 458 8.09 -22.37 1.47
CA GLY A 458 9.06 -23.20 0.74
C GLY A 458 9.84 -24.23 1.51
N THR A 459 9.72 -24.27 2.80
CA THR A 459 10.08 -25.45 3.58
C THR A 459 8.91 -25.76 4.49
N SER A 460 8.46 -27.00 4.53
CA SER A 460 7.44 -27.46 5.47
C SER A 460 7.93 -27.23 6.90
N ASP A 461 7.89 -26.00 7.34
CA ASP A 461 8.29 -25.61 8.68
C ASP A 461 7.06 -25.27 9.49
N PHE A 462 6.63 -26.30 10.17
CA PHE A 462 6.07 -26.04 11.47
C PHE A 462 7.19 -25.43 12.31
N ALA A 463 7.31 -24.12 12.33
CA ALA A 463 8.01 -23.46 13.40
C ALA A 463 7.40 -23.97 14.70
N LEU A 464 8.16 -24.78 15.42
CA LEU A 464 7.91 -24.92 16.85
C LEU A 464 8.11 -23.52 17.40
N ASN A 465 7.02 -22.80 17.64
CA ASN A 465 7.02 -21.47 18.20
C ASN A 465 8.06 -21.40 19.28
N GLY A 466 9.13 -20.66 19.08
CA GLY A 466 10.10 -20.35 20.10
C GLY A 466 11.57 -20.69 19.88
N ILE A 467 12.05 -21.07 18.69
CA ILE A 467 13.50 -21.18 18.47
C ILE A 467 13.98 -20.00 17.63
N SER A 468 14.72 -19.10 18.23
CA SER A 468 15.50 -18.09 17.53
C SER A 468 17.00 -18.32 17.68
N LEU A 469 17.79 -17.91 16.69
CA LEU A 469 19.23 -17.94 16.70
C LEU A 469 19.79 -16.55 17.02
N TYR A 470 20.67 -16.46 18.02
CA TYR A 470 21.27 -15.18 18.39
C TYR A 470 22.73 -15.33 18.87
N PRO A 471 23.57 -14.27 18.70
CA PRO A 471 23.31 -13.13 17.83
C PRO A 471 23.28 -13.56 16.36
N ASN A 472 22.49 -12.88 15.55
CA ASN A 472 22.49 -13.04 14.10
C ASN A 472 22.45 -11.63 13.49
N PRO A 473 23.51 -11.19 12.80
CA PRO A 473 24.76 -11.89 12.45
C PRO A 473 25.68 -12.20 13.64
N THR A 474 26.53 -13.23 13.45
CA THR A 474 27.47 -13.72 14.50
C THR A 474 28.87 -13.97 13.96
N SER A 475 29.91 -13.87 14.84
CA SER A 475 31.30 -14.12 14.47
C SER A 475 31.87 -15.43 14.98
N ALA A 476 31.34 -16.02 16.06
CA ALA A 476 31.94 -17.19 16.70
C ALA A 476 30.93 -18.22 17.20
N MET A 477 29.84 -17.79 17.80
CA MET A 477 28.86 -18.65 18.46
C MET A 477 27.44 -18.33 18.01
N VAL A 478 26.63 -19.35 17.77
CA VAL A 478 25.18 -19.25 17.58
C VAL A 478 24.48 -19.87 18.78
N ASN A 479 23.68 -19.10 19.49
CA ASN A 479 22.86 -19.58 20.59
C ASN A 479 21.45 -19.88 20.12
N PHE A 480 20.78 -20.82 20.80
CA PHE A 480 19.37 -21.17 20.55
C PHE A 480 18.53 -20.68 21.72
N SER A 481 17.38 -20.05 21.41
CA SER A 481 16.47 -19.58 22.45
C SER A 481 15.72 -20.72 23.15
N LEU A 482 15.51 -21.86 22.48
CA LEU A 482 14.86 -23.04 23.04
C LEU A 482 15.78 -23.70 24.09
N LYS A 483 15.22 -24.06 25.23
CA LYS A 483 15.93 -24.75 26.32
C LYS A 483 15.75 -26.26 26.22
N ASN A 484 16.68 -27.01 26.86
CA ASN A 484 16.68 -28.48 26.95
C ASN A 484 16.89 -29.20 25.62
N ILE A 485 17.67 -28.60 24.71
CA ILE A 485 18.05 -29.20 23.41
C ILE A 485 19.55 -29.57 23.37
N GLU A 486 20.24 -29.62 24.52
CA GLU A 486 21.61 -30.06 24.62
C GLU A 486 21.80 -31.47 24.01
N GLY A 487 22.87 -31.62 23.27
CA GLY A 487 23.23 -32.89 22.63
C GLY A 487 22.47 -33.17 21.32
N THR A 488 21.51 -32.34 20.93
CA THR A 488 20.82 -32.46 19.64
C THR A 488 21.81 -32.34 18.49
N PRO A 489 21.82 -33.31 17.56
CA PRO A 489 22.66 -33.21 16.36
C PRO A 489 22.27 -32.05 15.48
N VAL A 490 23.27 -31.30 15.02
CA VAL A 490 23.09 -30.15 14.12
C VAL A 490 23.93 -30.36 12.87
N ARG A 491 23.37 -29.98 11.73
CA ARG A 491 24.03 -29.88 10.44
C ARG A 491 23.98 -28.43 9.95
N ILE A 492 25.17 -27.86 9.66
CA ILE A 492 25.24 -26.55 9.01
C ILE A 492 25.48 -26.76 7.52
N ILE A 493 24.68 -26.12 6.69
CA ILE A 493 24.79 -26.15 5.25
C ILE A 493 25.03 -24.75 4.70
N ASP A 494 25.67 -24.65 3.53
CA ASP A 494 25.79 -23.41 2.77
C ASP A 494 24.57 -23.18 1.88
N VAL A 495 24.52 -22.02 1.21
CA VAL A 495 23.43 -21.63 0.28
C VAL A 495 23.22 -22.62 -0.88
N ASN A 496 24.18 -23.48 -1.19
CA ASN A 496 24.08 -24.51 -2.20
C ASN A 496 23.62 -25.87 -1.63
N GLY A 497 23.21 -25.92 -0.36
CA GLY A 497 22.78 -27.15 0.32
C GLY A 497 23.94 -28.10 0.73
N ARG A 498 25.21 -27.69 0.55
CA ARG A 498 26.38 -28.49 0.89
C ARG A 498 26.62 -28.44 2.39
N THR A 499 26.73 -29.62 3.04
CA THR A 499 27.07 -29.70 4.46
C THR A 499 28.48 -29.21 4.72
N ILE A 500 28.64 -28.17 5.53
CA ILE A 500 29.91 -27.55 5.93
C ILE A 500 30.35 -28.05 7.29
N LEU A 501 29.42 -28.24 8.24
CA LEU A 501 29.73 -28.69 9.60
C LEU A 501 28.64 -29.64 10.11
N LYS A 502 29.05 -30.67 10.83
CA LYS A 502 28.17 -31.50 11.66
C LYS A 502 28.67 -31.42 13.11
N THR A 503 27.78 -31.05 14.01
CA THR A 503 28.11 -30.87 15.43
C THR A 503 26.88 -31.21 16.29
N LYS A 504 26.97 -30.93 17.59
CA LYS A 504 25.82 -31.02 18.52
C LYS A 504 25.73 -29.74 19.32
N ILE A 505 24.52 -29.43 19.75
CA ILE A 505 24.27 -28.29 20.64
C ILE A 505 24.98 -28.57 21.98
N SER A 506 25.73 -27.59 22.48
CA SER A 506 26.46 -27.66 23.74
C SER A 506 25.54 -27.59 24.96
N SER A 507 26.06 -27.83 26.15
CA SER A 507 25.37 -27.61 27.43
C SER A 507 24.97 -26.14 27.66
N ASP A 508 25.65 -25.21 27.00
CA ASP A 508 25.35 -23.79 27.06
C ASP A 508 24.33 -23.34 25.97
N ASN A 509 23.71 -24.32 25.33
CA ASN A 509 22.66 -24.12 24.34
C ASN A 509 23.11 -23.37 23.07
N ASN A 510 24.36 -23.65 22.64
CA ASN A 510 24.97 -23.00 21.49
C ASN A 510 25.81 -23.96 20.63
N ILE A 511 26.24 -23.45 19.48
CA ILE A 511 27.20 -24.10 18.58
C ILE A 511 28.35 -23.14 18.26
N ASN A 512 29.59 -23.68 18.18
CA ASN A 512 30.75 -22.92 17.73
C ASN A 512 30.86 -22.95 16.21
N ILE A 513 30.92 -21.78 15.59
CA ILE A 513 31.03 -21.59 14.14
C ILE A 513 32.24 -20.73 13.74
N GLU A 514 33.20 -20.53 14.66
CA GLU A 514 34.38 -19.70 14.43
C GLU A 514 35.20 -20.15 13.20
N MET A 515 35.17 -21.45 12.90
CA MET A 515 35.85 -22.03 11.76
C MET A 515 35.21 -21.74 10.39
N LEU A 516 33.97 -21.24 10.36
CA LEU A 516 33.29 -20.92 9.13
C LEU A 516 33.82 -19.61 8.54
N THR A 517 33.86 -19.53 7.21
CA THR A 517 34.10 -18.26 6.51
C THR A 517 32.88 -17.35 6.59
N ASN A 518 33.06 -16.03 6.37
CA ASN A 518 31.94 -15.11 6.31
C ASN A 518 30.98 -15.51 5.20
N GLY A 519 29.69 -15.46 5.50
CA GLY A 519 28.65 -15.88 4.55
C GLY A 519 27.34 -16.27 5.20
N VAL A 520 26.36 -16.62 4.37
CA VAL A 520 25.03 -17.11 4.80
C VAL A 520 25.05 -18.63 4.93
N TYR A 521 24.49 -19.12 6.02
CA TYR A 521 24.41 -20.54 6.36
C TYR A 521 23.06 -20.89 6.94
N PHE A 522 22.70 -22.19 6.88
CA PHE A 522 21.51 -22.73 7.52
C PHE A 522 21.91 -23.79 8.56
N VAL A 523 21.33 -23.67 9.75
CA VAL A 523 21.38 -24.69 10.80
C VAL A 523 20.21 -25.64 10.62
N GLN A 524 20.49 -26.92 10.43
CA GLN A 524 19.47 -27.97 10.37
C GLN A 524 19.57 -28.86 11.59
N LEU A 525 18.45 -29.11 12.25
CA LEU A 525 18.36 -30.00 13.43
C LEU A 525 16.98 -30.68 13.44
N GLN A 526 16.89 -31.78 14.21
CA GLN A 526 15.65 -32.52 14.37
C GLN A 526 15.22 -32.51 15.82
N ILE A 527 14.01 -32.04 16.09
CA ILE A 527 13.39 -32.04 17.43
C ILE A 527 12.00 -32.68 17.30
N GLU A 528 11.69 -33.62 18.18
CA GLU A 528 10.40 -34.33 18.24
C GLU A 528 9.96 -34.95 16.89
N ASN A 529 10.92 -35.50 16.14
CA ASN A 529 10.73 -36.03 14.77
C ASN A 529 10.39 -35.01 13.69
N LYS A 530 10.61 -33.73 13.95
CA LYS A 530 10.50 -32.66 12.96
C LYS A 530 11.86 -32.16 12.56
N ASP A 531 12.08 -31.99 11.26
CA ASP A 531 13.28 -31.38 10.70
C ASP A 531 13.08 -29.86 10.71
N LEU A 532 14.02 -29.13 11.31
CA LEU A 532 14.01 -27.69 11.46
C LEU A 532 15.23 -27.09 10.77
N SER A 533 15.07 -25.94 10.14
CA SER A 533 16.15 -25.22 9.44
C SER A 533 16.07 -23.72 9.77
N TYR A 534 17.18 -23.10 10.17
CA TYR A 534 17.26 -21.70 10.57
C TYR A 534 18.44 -21.02 9.88
N LYS A 535 18.21 -19.86 9.25
CA LYS A 535 19.24 -19.03 8.61
C LYS A 535 20.06 -18.28 9.66
N PHE A 536 21.37 -18.17 9.44
CA PHE A 536 22.23 -17.24 10.15
C PHE A 536 23.33 -16.69 9.24
N VAL A 537 23.81 -15.50 9.60
CA VAL A 537 24.90 -14.82 8.90
C VAL A 537 26.17 -14.87 9.73
N LYS A 538 27.25 -15.39 9.17
CA LYS A 538 28.61 -15.37 9.75
C LYS A 538 29.35 -14.13 9.26
N LYS A 539 29.82 -13.30 10.20
CA LYS A 539 30.66 -12.12 9.97
C LYS A 539 32.11 -12.35 10.38
#